data_1ebf26e1e662aba01f51d233567f8c1b
#
_entry.id   1ebf26e1e662aba01f51d233567f8c1b
#
_cell.length_a   1.000
_cell.length_b   1.000
_cell.length_c   1.000
_cell.angle_alpha   90.00
_cell.angle_beta   90.00
_cell.angle_gamma   90.00
#
_symmetry.space_group_name_H-M   'P 1'
#
loop_
_entity.id
_entity.type
_entity.pdbx_description
1 polymer ?
#
loop_
_entity_poly.entity_id
_entity_poly.type
_entity_poly.pdbx_seq_one_letter_code
_entity_poly.pdbx_strand_id
1 'polypeptide(L)'
;MNLKFLENEEGTYLMKNHLLLVPAEWMLVDQTSEAIEKTKPSLKSFVNDIKFRNKATPEDFPILSEVTTHLPDVYSIPLFSDMFVKVMLDEIENIKRTSGFKVNEGEDKDVQIEEFVFSKNSPGWYRAMFQLIYAKINVIFEALFSRTIQTGVIQLANYNPKEIAQTSWHHDGEADITMVVPLNTGDYDGGGTEFWRKGEVDPLPNGHALIFPTYSNLHRGLPLKSGDRYLFVFWLKSQPTTTQEDDR
;
A
#
# COMPACT_ATOMS: atom_id res chain seq x y z
N MET A 1 -11.06 10.32 21.75
CA MET A 1 -9.99 9.52 22.35
C MET A 1 -8.75 10.39 22.43
N ASN A 2 -8.07 10.42 23.56
CA ASN A 2 -7.00 11.40 23.78
C ASN A 2 -5.72 10.86 23.15
N LEU A 3 -5.28 11.41 22.02
CA LEU A 3 -4.04 11.05 21.31
C LEU A 3 -2.77 11.09 22.20
N LYS A 4 -2.88 11.61 23.44
CA LYS A 4 -1.80 11.58 24.45
C LYS A 4 -1.29 10.18 24.80
N PHE A 5 -2.01 9.11 24.46
CA PHE A 5 -1.52 7.73 24.63
C PHE A 5 -0.49 7.30 23.57
N LEU A 6 -0.29 8.12 22.57
CA LEU A 6 0.64 7.84 21.47
C LEU A 6 1.97 8.58 21.61
N GLU A 7 2.14 9.44 22.62
CA GLU A 7 3.40 10.13 22.91
C GLU A 7 4.16 9.42 24.02
N ASN A 8 5.39 9.03 23.76
CA ASN A 8 6.34 8.68 24.80
C ASN A 8 7.42 9.76 24.90
N GLU A 9 8.17 9.69 26.00
CA GLU A 9 9.23 10.64 26.35
C GLU A 9 10.37 10.70 25.30
N GLU A 10 10.47 9.72 24.37
CA GLU A 10 11.52 9.61 23.35
C GLU A 10 11.04 9.86 21.92
N GLY A 11 9.75 10.14 21.68
CA GLY A 11 9.20 10.46 20.36
C GLY A 11 9.27 9.36 19.29
N THR A 12 9.71 8.15 19.67
CA THR A 12 9.85 6.98 18.75
C THR A 12 8.77 5.94 18.94
N TYR A 13 7.71 6.23 19.65
CA TYR A 13 6.83 5.26 20.28
C TYR A 13 5.72 4.72 19.41
N LEU A 14 5.22 5.52 18.50
CA LEU A 14 4.16 5.10 17.59
C LEU A 14 4.57 3.88 16.77
N MET A 15 5.82 3.84 16.32
CA MET A 15 6.30 2.76 15.49
C MET A 15 6.76 1.53 16.26
N LYS A 16 7.19 1.63 17.51
CA LYS A 16 7.73 0.47 18.22
C LYS A 16 6.67 -0.38 18.90
N ASN A 17 5.62 0.20 19.48
CA ASN A 17 4.73 -0.54 20.37
C ASN A 17 3.23 -0.26 20.25
N HIS A 18 2.77 0.83 19.64
CA HIS A 18 1.36 1.27 19.73
C HIS A 18 0.51 1.00 18.50
N LEU A 19 1.07 0.92 17.28
CA LEU A 19 0.31 0.45 16.12
C LEU A 19 -0.15 -1.01 16.29
N LEU A 20 0.53 -1.79 17.12
CA LEU A 20 0.08 -3.13 17.53
C LEU A 20 -1.22 -3.10 18.36
N LEU A 21 -1.58 -1.94 18.91
CA LEU A 21 -2.76 -1.74 19.76
C LEU A 21 -3.86 -0.93 19.06
N VAL A 22 -3.59 -0.39 17.86
CA VAL A 22 -4.63 0.28 17.06
C VAL A 22 -5.47 -0.81 16.38
N PRO A 23 -6.78 -0.89 16.69
CA PRO A 23 -7.65 -1.82 16.01
C PRO A 23 -7.58 -1.64 14.49
N ALA A 24 -7.53 -2.76 13.74
CA ALA A 24 -7.47 -2.72 12.28
C ALA A 24 -8.61 -1.90 11.64
N GLU A 25 -9.75 -1.88 12.30
CA GLU A 25 -10.92 -1.09 11.92
C GLU A 25 -10.70 0.42 11.93
N TRP A 26 -9.71 0.92 12.68
CA TRP A 26 -9.37 2.36 12.71
C TRP A 26 -8.37 2.75 11.64
N MET A 27 -7.63 1.77 11.12
CA MET A 27 -6.64 2.01 10.07
C MET A 27 -7.28 2.12 8.70
N LEU A 28 -8.38 1.39 8.47
CA LEU A 28 -9.05 1.32 7.18
C LEU A 28 -10.24 2.29 7.10
N VAL A 29 -10.59 2.69 5.89
CA VAL A 29 -11.85 3.37 5.61
C VAL A 29 -13.01 2.42 5.96
N ASP A 30 -14.02 2.91 6.68
CA ASP A 30 -15.15 2.10 7.19
C ASP A 30 -15.86 1.34 6.06
N GLN A 31 -16.19 2.03 4.97
CA GLN A 31 -16.85 1.46 3.80
C GLN A 31 -16.02 0.32 3.19
N THR A 32 -14.72 0.52 3.01
CA THR A 32 -13.80 -0.52 2.50
C THR A 32 -13.69 -1.69 3.47
N SER A 33 -13.60 -1.42 4.78
CA SER A 33 -13.56 -2.47 5.81
C SER A 33 -14.85 -3.32 5.81
N GLU A 34 -16.01 -2.69 5.66
CA GLU A 34 -17.29 -3.39 5.55
C GLU A 34 -17.39 -4.24 4.28
N ALA A 35 -16.95 -3.70 3.13
CA ALA A 35 -16.92 -4.41 1.86
C ALA A 35 -15.98 -5.62 1.91
N ILE A 36 -14.82 -5.51 2.57
CA ILE A 36 -13.90 -6.62 2.85
C ILE A 36 -14.63 -7.75 3.60
N GLU A 37 -15.30 -7.44 4.70
CA GLU A 37 -16.00 -8.46 5.50
C GLU A 37 -17.13 -9.13 4.73
N LYS A 38 -17.87 -8.39 3.93
CA LYS A 38 -18.93 -8.93 3.05
C LYS A 38 -18.39 -9.81 1.93
N THR A 39 -17.17 -9.56 1.46
CA THR A 39 -16.53 -10.31 0.37
C THR A 39 -15.93 -11.65 0.83
N LYS A 40 -15.47 -11.76 2.07
CA LYS A 40 -14.80 -12.97 2.61
C LYS A 40 -15.58 -14.29 2.38
N PRO A 41 -16.90 -14.37 2.65
CA PRO A 41 -17.66 -15.59 2.43
C PRO A 41 -17.66 -16.03 0.95
N SER A 42 -17.79 -15.07 0.02
CA SER A 42 -17.78 -15.35 -1.42
C SER A 42 -16.41 -15.81 -1.89
N LEU A 43 -15.32 -15.22 -1.43
CA LEU A 43 -13.95 -15.70 -1.72
C LEU A 43 -13.75 -17.11 -1.20
N LYS A 44 -14.19 -17.41 0.02
CA LYS A 44 -14.13 -18.77 0.57
C LYS A 44 -14.91 -19.77 -0.29
N SER A 45 -16.08 -19.39 -0.75
CA SER A 45 -16.89 -20.22 -1.66
C SER A 45 -16.25 -20.34 -3.03
N PHE A 46 -15.67 -19.28 -3.58
CA PHE A 46 -14.97 -19.28 -4.87
C PHE A 46 -13.76 -20.23 -4.87
N VAL A 47 -13.04 -20.31 -3.77
CA VAL A 47 -11.91 -21.23 -3.60
C VAL A 47 -12.37 -22.66 -3.45
N ASN A 48 -13.41 -22.94 -2.67
CA ASN A 48 -13.77 -24.30 -2.22
C ASN A 48 -14.97 -24.93 -2.94
N ASP A 49 -15.72 -24.18 -3.77
CA ASP A 49 -16.91 -24.69 -4.48
C ASP A 49 -16.86 -24.36 -5.97
N ILE A 50 -16.56 -25.37 -6.78
CA ILE A 50 -16.49 -25.25 -8.24
C ILE A 50 -17.84 -24.82 -8.86
N LYS A 51 -18.96 -25.16 -8.23
CA LYS A 51 -20.29 -24.75 -8.73
C LYS A 51 -20.53 -23.27 -8.50
N PHE A 52 -20.08 -22.74 -7.34
CA PHE A 52 -20.09 -21.31 -7.08
C PHE A 52 -19.14 -20.59 -8.03
N ARG A 53 -17.90 -21.06 -8.19
CA ARG A 53 -16.89 -20.48 -9.07
C ARG A 53 -17.39 -20.31 -10.52
N ASN A 54 -18.08 -21.30 -11.06
CA ASN A 54 -18.60 -21.27 -12.42
C ASN A 54 -19.79 -20.30 -12.62
N LYS A 55 -20.35 -19.75 -11.55
CA LYS A 55 -21.51 -18.85 -11.59
C LYS A 55 -21.22 -17.49 -10.94
N ALA A 56 -20.09 -17.37 -10.26
CA ALA A 56 -19.73 -16.15 -9.55
C ALA A 56 -19.64 -14.95 -10.52
N THR A 57 -20.16 -13.84 -10.08
CA THR A 57 -20.16 -12.56 -10.80
C THR A 57 -19.48 -11.50 -9.95
N PRO A 58 -19.09 -10.33 -10.50
CA PRO A 58 -18.48 -9.26 -9.71
C PRO A 58 -19.31 -8.83 -8.50
N GLU A 59 -20.65 -8.92 -8.60
CA GLU A 59 -21.58 -8.56 -7.53
C GLU A 59 -21.48 -9.47 -6.29
N ASP A 60 -20.96 -10.67 -6.46
CA ASP A 60 -20.66 -11.58 -5.34
C ASP A 60 -19.47 -11.11 -4.49
N PHE A 61 -18.72 -10.13 -4.98
CA PHE A 61 -17.51 -9.57 -4.34
C PHE A 61 -17.69 -8.06 -4.09
N PRO A 62 -18.40 -7.67 -3.05
CA PRO A 62 -18.69 -6.25 -2.76
C PRO A 62 -17.46 -5.33 -2.72
N ILE A 63 -16.28 -5.86 -2.40
CA ILE A 63 -15.03 -5.09 -2.43
C ILE A 63 -14.71 -4.51 -3.82
N LEU A 64 -15.15 -5.15 -4.89
CA LEU A 64 -14.92 -4.67 -6.26
C LEU A 64 -15.69 -3.39 -6.56
N SER A 65 -16.80 -3.10 -5.84
CA SER A 65 -17.52 -1.83 -6.00
C SER A 65 -16.78 -0.62 -5.43
N GLU A 66 -15.82 -0.86 -4.53
CA GLU A 66 -14.95 0.19 -3.97
C GLU A 66 -13.73 0.47 -4.85
N VAL A 67 -13.51 -0.34 -5.89
CA VAL A 67 -12.34 -0.24 -6.76
C VAL A 67 -12.61 0.66 -7.94
N THR A 68 -11.70 1.60 -8.21
CA THR A 68 -11.66 2.40 -9.44
C THR A 68 -10.59 1.83 -10.37
N THR A 69 -10.96 1.56 -11.62
CA THR A 69 -10.00 1.20 -12.68
C THR A 69 -9.53 2.46 -13.38
N HIS A 70 -8.22 2.73 -13.37
CA HIS A 70 -7.60 3.87 -14.05
C HIS A 70 -7.10 3.49 -15.46
N LEU A 71 -6.38 2.39 -15.53
CA LEU A 71 -5.75 1.85 -16.73
C LEU A 71 -5.87 0.32 -16.70
N PRO A 72 -5.60 -0.40 -17.79
CA PRO A 72 -5.55 -1.86 -17.74
C PRO A 72 -4.59 -2.37 -16.65
N ASP A 73 -5.12 -3.17 -15.72
CA ASP A 73 -4.43 -3.73 -14.54
C ASP A 73 -3.93 -2.70 -13.52
N VAL A 74 -4.44 -1.46 -13.58
CA VAL A 74 -4.09 -0.40 -12.63
C VAL A 74 -5.35 0.09 -11.93
N TYR A 75 -5.40 -0.12 -10.63
CA TYR A 75 -6.58 0.09 -9.80
C TYR A 75 -6.30 1.03 -8.64
N SER A 76 -7.34 1.68 -8.13
CA SER A 76 -7.25 2.32 -6.80
C SER A 76 -8.44 1.98 -5.93
N ILE A 77 -8.24 2.11 -4.63
CA ILE A 77 -9.27 1.91 -3.61
C ILE A 77 -9.03 2.84 -2.43
N PRO A 78 -10.08 3.46 -1.84
CA PRO A 78 -9.97 4.14 -0.55
C PRO A 78 -9.58 3.10 0.51
N LEU A 79 -8.35 3.14 1.02
CA LEU A 79 -7.85 2.06 1.89
C LEU A 79 -7.65 2.52 3.32
N PHE A 80 -6.80 3.52 3.54
CA PHE A 80 -6.46 3.98 4.88
C PHE A 80 -7.28 5.20 5.28
N SER A 81 -7.73 5.22 6.53
CA SER A 81 -8.49 6.32 7.10
C SER A 81 -7.66 7.60 7.24
N ASP A 82 -8.33 8.75 7.28
CA ASP A 82 -7.68 10.05 7.54
C ASP A 82 -6.92 10.04 8.88
N MET A 83 -7.43 9.32 9.88
CA MET A 83 -6.76 9.17 11.17
C MET A 83 -5.44 8.43 11.00
N PHE A 84 -5.41 7.33 10.24
CA PHE A 84 -4.19 6.59 9.98
C PHE A 84 -3.19 7.42 9.18
N VAL A 85 -3.65 8.12 8.14
CA VAL A 85 -2.82 9.04 7.35
C VAL A 85 -2.18 10.10 8.24
N LYS A 86 -2.97 10.72 9.13
CA LYS A 86 -2.45 11.70 10.09
C LYS A 86 -1.37 11.12 11.00
N VAL A 87 -1.60 9.93 11.54
CA VAL A 87 -0.61 9.22 12.36
C VAL A 87 0.68 8.98 11.59
N MET A 88 0.59 8.60 10.30
CA MET A 88 1.77 8.40 9.46
C MET A 88 2.52 9.70 9.18
N LEU A 89 1.82 10.82 8.99
CA LEU A 89 2.45 12.13 8.81
C LEU A 89 3.16 12.60 10.10
N ASP A 90 2.54 12.42 11.26
CA ASP A 90 3.17 12.72 12.56
C ASP A 90 4.46 11.87 12.75
N GLU A 91 4.45 10.62 12.29
CA GLU A 91 5.61 9.74 12.35
C GLU A 91 6.70 10.11 11.33
N ILE A 92 6.33 10.59 10.15
CA ILE A 92 7.30 11.13 9.18
C ILE A 92 8.09 12.28 9.80
N GLU A 93 7.43 13.19 10.50
CA GLU A 93 8.11 14.30 11.21
C GLU A 93 9.03 13.76 12.33
N ASN A 94 8.64 12.68 13.00
CA ASN A 94 9.49 12.02 13.98
C ASN A 94 10.71 11.35 13.32
N ILE A 95 10.54 10.66 12.20
CA ILE A 95 11.64 10.06 11.42
C ILE A 95 12.62 11.14 10.97
N LYS A 96 12.17 12.25 10.42
CA LYS A 96 13.01 13.38 10.00
C LYS A 96 13.88 13.89 11.15
N ARG A 97 13.30 13.98 12.35
CA ARG A 97 14.00 14.49 13.55
C ARG A 97 15.00 13.50 14.13
N THR A 98 14.80 12.20 13.94
CA THR A 98 15.58 11.13 14.60
C THR A 98 16.55 10.42 13.65
N SER A 99 16.05 9.53 12.79
CA SER A 99 16.88 8.69 11.91
C SER A 99 17.09 9.27 10.51
N GLY A 100 16.20 10.15 10.09
CA GLY A 100 16.12 10.65 8.73
C GLY A 100 15.69 9.58 7.73
N PHE A 101 15.34 10.05 6.54
CA PHE A 101 15.24 9.21 5.35
C PHE A 101 16.64 8.94 4.80
N LYS A 102 16.83 7.84 4.11
CA LYS A 102 18.13 7.46 3.54
C LYS A 102 17.94 6.91 2.14
N VAL A 103 18.85 7.26 1.25
CA VAL A 103 18.91 6.67 -0.08
C VAL A 103 19.47 5.24 0.03
N ASN A 104 18.90 4.32 -0.73
CA ASN A 104 19.41 2.97 -0.87
C ASN A 104 20.55 2.95 -1.90
N GLU A 105 21.81 2.96 -1.44
CA GLU A 105 23.00 2.97 -2.31
C GLU A 105 23.14 1.70 -3.17
N GLY A 106 22.38 0.63 -2.88
CA GLY A 106 22.36 -0.62 -3.65
C GLY A 106 21.46 -0.57 -4.88
N GLU A 107 20.68 0.49 -5.08
CA GLU A 107 19.82 0.69 -6.23
C GLU A 107 20.47 1.55 -7.31
N ASP A 108 19.99 1.39 -8.55
CA ASP A 108 20.40 2.25 -9.65
C ASP A 108 20.00 3.71 -9.35
N LYS A 109 20.93 4.65 -9.60
CA LYS A 109 20.76 6.07 -9.26
C LYS A 109 19.49 6.70 -9.81
N ASP A 110 19.03 6.22 -10.96
CA ASP A 110 17.88 6.76 -11.67
C ASP A 110 16.52 6.36 -11.03
N VAL A 111 16.54 5.39 -10.11
CA VAL A 111 15.35 4.93 -9.38
C VAL A 111 15.48 5.10 -7.86
N GLN A 112 16.65 5.55 -7.39
CA GLN A 112 16.87 5.83 -5.98
C GLN A 112 15.92 6.91 -5.48
N ILE A 113 15.35 6.69 -4.30
CA ILE A 113 14.57 7.67 -3.55
C ILE A 113 15.03 7.68 -2.10
N GLU A 114 14.75 8.78 -1.41
CA GLU A 114 14.90 8.77 0.04
C GLU A 114 13.82 7.90 0.68
N GLU A 115 14.22 6.92 1.48
CA GLU A 115 13.33 5.91 2.04
C GLU A 115 13.52 5.66 3.53
N PHE A 116 12.47 5.14 4.18
CA PHE A 116 12.50 4.55 5.51
C PHE A 116 11.89 3.15 5.45
N VAL A 117 12.73 2.12 5.48
CA VAL A 117 12.30 0.71 5.37
C VAL A 117 11.90 0.18 6.74
N PHE A 118 10.65 -0.21 6.91
CA PHE A 118 10.11 -0.65 8.20
C PHE A 118 10.70 -1.95 8.72
N SER A 119 10.99 -2.92 7.88
CA SER A 119 11.59 -4.18 8.32
C SER A 119 12.96 -3.99 8.98
N LYS A 120 13.72 -2.98 8.53
CA LYS A 120 15.04 -2.63 9.06
C LYS A 120 14.95 -1.74 10.30
N ASN A 121 14.06 -0.75 10.29
CA ASN A 121 14.06 0.34 11.26
C ASN A 121 12.97 0.20 12.33
N SER A 122 11.87 -0.50 12.03
CA SER A 122 10.74 -0.72 12.95
C SER A 122 10.08 -2.10 12.74
N PRO A 123 10.76 -3.20 13.10
CA PRO A 123 10.27 -4.57 12.83
C PRO A 123 8.92 -4.89 13.49
N GLY A 124 8.59 -4.24 14.61
CA GLY A 124 7.31 -4.39 15.29
C GLY A 124 6.17 -3.86 14.44
N TRP A 125 6.34 -2.67 13.91
CA TRP A 125 5.38 -2.04 13.02
C TRP A 125 5.23 -2.82 11.70
N TYR A 126 6.34 -3.25 11.12
CA TYR A 126 6.35 -4.11 9.93
C TYR A 126 5.48 -5.36 10.13
N ARG A 127 5.64 -6.08 11.26
CA ARG A 127 4.83 -7.25 11.58
C ARG A 127 3.35 -6.90 11.75
N ALA A 128 3.03 -5.78 12.41
CA ALA A 128 1.64 -5.34 12.58
C ALA A 128 0.95 -5.07 11.24
N MET A 129 1.65 -4.43 10.30
CA MET A 129 1.11 -4.19 8.96
C MET A 129 0.90 -5.50 8.18
N PHE A 130 1.79 -6.47 8.29
CA PHE A 130 1.54 -7.79 7.69
C PHE A 130 0.38 -8.53 8.33
N GLN A 131 0.16 -8.39 9.63
CA GLN A 131 -1.06 -8.91 10.27
C GLN A 131 -2.33 -8.27 9.69
N LEU A 132 -2.32 -6.95 9.45
CA LEU A 132 -3.44 -6.26 8.78
C LEU A 132 -3.62 -6.78 7.34
N ILE A 133 -2.54 -6.94 6.59
CA ILE A 133 -2.57 -7.48 5.22
C ILE A 133 -3.21 -8.87 5.24
N TYR A 134 -2.75 -9.79 6.10
CA TYR A 134 -3.28 -11.14 6.18
C TYR A 134 -4.74 -11.20 6.65
N ALA A 135 -5.11 -10.38 7.62
CA ALA A 135 -6.45 -10.42 8.20
C ALA A 135 -7.52 -9.73 7.34
N LYS A 136 -7.14 -8.72 6.57
CA LYS A 136 -8.07 -7.81 5.88
C LYS A 136 -7.69 -7.56 4.42
N ILE A 137 -6.50 -7.01 4.14
CA ILE A 137 -6.17 -6.45 2.82
C ILE A 137 -6.03 -7.55 1.75
N ASN A 138 -5.65 -8.77 2.11
CA ASN A 138 -5.58 -9.89 1.16
C ASN A 138 -6.88 -10.12 0.38
N VAL A 139 -8.02 -9.83 0.97
CA VAL A 139 -9.33 -9.91 0.28
C VAL A 139 -9.35 -9.09 -1.01
N ILE A 140 -8.68 -7.93 -1.02
CA ILE A 140 -8.58 -7.04 -2.19
C ILE A 140 -7.74 -7.70 -3.29
N PHE A 141 -6.57 -8.25 -2.93
CA PHE A 141 -5.67 -8.90 -3.88
C PHE A 141 -6.25 -10.21 -4.42
N GLU A 142 -6.94 -10.96 -3.59
CA GLU A 142 -7.64 -12.18 -3.98
C GLU A 142 -8.79 -11.88 -4.95
N ALA A 143 -9.57 -10.83 -4.70
CA ALA A 143 -10.66 -10.42 -5.57
C ALA A 143 -10.18 -9.85 -6.92
N LEU A 144 -9.08 -9.05 -6.91
CA LEU A 144 -8.56 -8.41 -8.12
C LEU A 144 -7.70 -9.35 -8.97
N PHE A 145 -6.86 -10.17 -8.34
CA PHE A 145 -5.78 -10.88 -9.03
C PHE A 145 -5.78 -12.39 -8.79
N SER A 146 -6.68 -12.92 -7.95
CA SER A 146 -6.64 -14.32 -7.47
C SER A 146 -5.29 -14.68 -6.86
N ARG A 147 -4.73 -13.76 -6.09
CA ARG A 147 -3.42 -13.90 -5.44
C ARG A 147 -3.48 -13.53 -3.97
N THR A 148 -2.76 -14.28 -3.15
CA THR A 148 -2.62 -14.08 -1.69
C THR A 148 -1.21 -13.59 -1.39
N ILE A 149 -1.09 -12.47 -0.69
CA ILE A 149 0.20 -11.91 -0.29
C ILE A 149 0.85 -12.77 0.78
N GLN A 150 2.14 -13.03 0.62
CA GLN A 150 2.94 -13.85 1.54
C GLN A 150 3.95 -13.04 2.33
N THR A 151 4.60 -12.07 1.70
CA THR A 151 5.64 -11.24 2.30
C THR A 151 5.86 -10.01 1.43
N GLY A 152 6.81 -9.17 1.76
CA GLY A 152 7.19 -8.02 0.95
C GLY A 152 8.06 -7.02 1.70
N VAL A 153 8.30 -5.89 1.07
CA VAL A 153 8.94 -4.72 1.66
C VAL A 153 7.87 -3.65 1.88
N ILE A 154 7.92 -2.98 3.02
CA ILE A 154 7.06 -1.85 3.35
C ILE A 154 7.97 -0.68 3.71
N GLN A 155 7.74 0.45 3.07
CA GLN A 155 8.54 1.64 3.29
C GLN A 155 7.74 2.94 3.17
N LEU A 156 8.27 4.00 3.78
CA LEU A 156 7.94 5.37 3.43
C LEU A 156 8.95 5.86 2.41
N ALA A 157 8.47 6.51 1.37
CA ALA A 157 9.27 7.16 0.34
C ALA A 157 9.08 8.67 0.41
N ASN A 158 10.17 9.41 0.27
CA ASN A 158 10.20 10.85 0.22
C ASN A 158 10.75 11.31 -1.14
N TYR A 159 9.90 11.98 -1.92
CA TYR A 159 10.34 12.69 -3.12
C TYR A 159 10.50 14.17 -2.81
N ASN A 160 11.61 14.75 -3.24
CA ASN A 160 11.96 16.15 -3.00
C ASN A 160 12.51 16.77 -4.28
N PRO A 161 11.95 17.89 -4.79
CA PRO A 161 12.40 18.51 -6.04
C PRO A 161 13.86 18.96 -6.05
N LYS A 162 14.47 19.17 -4.88
CA LYS A 162 15.86 19.60 -4.76
C LYS A 162 16.87 18.47 -4.89
N GLU A 163 16.43 17.24 -4.64
CA GLU A 163 17.27 16.04 -4.64
C GLU A 163 16.76 15.02 -5.63
N ILE A 164 15.58 14.42 -5.39
CA ILE A 164 15.00 13.38 -6.23
C ILE A 164 13.54 13.73 -6.51
N ALA A 165 13.30 14.41 -7.63
CA ALA A 165 11.97 14.86 -8.03
C ALA A 165 11.13 13.78 -8.71
N GLN A 166 11.77 12.76 -9.31
CA GLN A 166 11.15 11.72 -10.15
C GLN A 166 11.99 10.45 -10.16
N THR A 167 11.43 9.37 -10.68
CA THR A 167 12.17 8.15 -11.00
C THR A 167 12.18 7.91 -12.50
N SER A 168 13.19 7.18 -12.99
CA SER A 168 13.21 6.66 -14.36
C SER A 168 12.27 5.47 -14.53
N TRP A 169 12.09 5.00 -15.77
CA TRP A 169 11.30 3.83 -16.10
C TRP A 169 11.87 2.58 -15.45
N HIS A 170 11.05 1.89 -14.64
CA HIS A 170 11.44 0.68 -13.94
C HIS A 170 10.27 -0.28 -13.67
N HIS A 171 10.60 -1.49 -13.34
CA HIS A 171 9.74 -2.43 -12.64
C HIS A 171 10.22 -2.51 -11.19
N ASP A 172 9.31 -2.77 -10.25
CA ASP A 172 9.65 -2.86 -8.81
C ASP A 172 10.32 -4.20 -8.46
N GLY A 173 11.48 -4.43 -9.07
CA GLY A 173 12.39 -5.52 -8.75
C GLY A 173 11.70 -6.87 -8.63
N GLU A 174 11.78 -7.46 -7.43
CA GLU A 174 11.24 -8.78 -7.16
C GLU A 174 9.77 -8.80 -6.69
N ALA A 175 9.06 -7.69 -6.64
CA ALA A 175 7.65 -7.67 -6.24
C ALA A 175 6.75 -8.28 -7.32
N ASP A 176 5.65 -8.90 -6.92
CA ASP A 176 4.59 -9.35 -7.83
C ASP A 176 3.51 -8.27 -7.98
N ILE A 177 3.19 -7.59 -6.87
CA ILE A 177 2.21 -6.53 -6.79
C ILE A 177 2.82 -5.35 -6.05
N THR A 178 2.66 -4.15 -6.62
CA THR A 178 2.98 -2.88 -5.97
C THR A 178 1.70 -2.21 -5.50
N MET A 179 1.74 -1.67 -4.28
CA MET A 179 0.71 -0.82 -3.73
C MET A 179 1.35 0.47 -3.21
N VAL A 180 0.87 1.61 -3.71
CA VAL A 180 1.37 2.94 -3.37
C VAL A 180 0.24 3.78 -2.79
N VAL A 181 0.46 4.37 -1.62
CA VAL A 181 -0.54 5.18 -0.92
C VAL A 181 0.03 6.58 -0.67
N PRO A 182 -0.53 7.63 -1.28
CA PRO A 182 -0.14 8.99 -0.96
C PRO A 182 -0.61 9.38 0.44
N LEU A 183 0.22 10.17 1.13
CA LEU A 183 -0.05 10.61 2.49
C LEU A 183 -0.31 12.12 2.61
N ASN A 184 0.17 12.91 1.66
CA ASN A 184 0.08 14.37 1.73
C ASN A 184 -0.22 15.03 0.38
N THR A 185 -1.09 14.44 -0.43
CA THR A 185 -1.59 15.06 -1.66
C THR A 185 -2.26 16.39 -1.34
N GLY A 186 -1.85 17.43 -2.07
CA GLY A 186 -2.26 18.82 -1.83
C GLY A 186 -1.16 19.68 -1.21
N ASP A 187 -0.11 19.10 -0.62
CA ASP A 187 1.03 19.81 -0.07
C ASP A 187 2.19 19.98 -1.07
N TYR A 188 2.06 19.38 -2.25
CA TYR A 188 3.05 19.44 -3.34
C TYR A 188 2.38 19.67 -4.70
N ASP A 189 3.15 20.12 -5.70
CA ASP A 189 2.72 20.27 -7.09
C ASP A 189 3.45 19.28 -8.00
N GLY A 190 2.73 18.71 -8.96
CA GLY A 190 3.23 17.65 -9.83
C GLY A 190 3.06 16.26 -9.24
N GLY A 191 3.95 15.33 -9.59
CA GLY A 191 3.88 13.93 -9.17
C GLY A 191 2.81 13.13 -9.93
N GLY A 192 2.47 11.97 -9.39
CA GLY A 192 1.66 10.97 -10.07
C GLY A 192 2.51 9.77 -10.49
N THR A 193 1.94 8.87 -11.27
CA THR A 193 2.62 7.68 -11.79
C THR A 193 2.29 7.51 -13.27
N GLU A 194 3.31 7.39 -14.11
CA GLU A 194 3.14 7.09 -15.54
C GLU A 194 3.44 5.62 -15.81
N PHE A 195 2.59 4.99 -16.59
CA PHE A 195 2.68 3.60 -17.00
C PHE A 195 3.00 3.53 -18.50
N TRP A 196 4.07 2.82 -18.85
CA TRP A 196 4.56 2.74 -20.22
C TRP A 196 3.46 2.29 -21.19
N ARG A 197 3.20 3.13 -22.21
CA ARG A 197 2.17 2.91 -23.24
C ARG A 197 0.73 2.74 -22.73
N LYS A 198 0.47 2.97 -21.44
CA LYS A 198 -0.89 2.90 -20.87
C LYS A 198 -1.44 4.28 -20.54
N GLY A 199 -0.60 5.20 -20.03
CA GLY A 199 -0.98 6.55 -19.64
C GLY A 199 -0.53 6.90 -18.23
N GLU A 200 -1.09 7.98 -17.70
CA GLU A 200 -0.74 8.54 -16.40
C GLU A 200 -1.90 8.38 -15.41
N VAL A 201 -1.56 8.24 -14.15
CA VAL A 201 -2.48 8.35 -13.02
C VAL A 201 -2.03 9.52 -12.17
N ASP A 202 -2.87 10.53 -12.07
CA ASP A 202 -2.65 11.69 -11.22
C ASP A 202 -2.50 11.30 -9.75
N PRO A 203 -1.91 12.17 -8.90
CA PRO A 203 -1.86 11.93 -7.47
C PRO A 203 -3.25 11.64 -6.90
N LEU A 204 -3.41 10.48 -6.26
CA LEU A 204 -4.66 10.09 -5.64
C LEU A 204 -4.90 10.86 -4.33
N PRO A 205 -6.14 10.88 -3.82
CA PRO A 205 -6.42 11.38 -2.47
C PRO A 205 -5.60 10.62 -1.41
N ASN A 206 -5.31 11.29 -0.29
CA ASN A 206 -4.59 10.68 0.83
C ASN A 206 -5.29 9.41 1.32
N GLY A 207 -4.50 8.37 1.60
CA GLY A 207 -5.01 7.09 2.06
C GLY A 207 -5.56 6.17 0.96
N HIS A 208 -5.73 6.67 -0.28
CA HIS A 208 -6.13 5.83 -1.42
C HIS A 208 -4.94 5.01 -1.92
N ALA A 209 -5.11 3.71 -2.05
CA ALA A 209 -4.08 2.82 -2.56
C ALA A 209 -4.17 2.69 -4.08
N LEU A 210 -3.08 3.02 -4.79
CA LEU A 210 -2.86 2.64 -6.18
C LEU A 210 -2.26 1.24 -6.19
N ILE A 211 -2.85 0.30 -6.92
CA ILE A 211 -2.48 -1.12 -6.91
C ILE A 211 -2.31 -1.63 -8.33
N PHE A 212 -1.19 -2.31 -8.59
CA PHE A 212 -0.92 -2.88 -9.92
C PHE A 212 0.06 -4.06 -9.85
N PRO A 213 -0.05 -5.05 -10.76
CA PRO A 213 0.97 -6.09 -10.95
C PRO A 213 2.26 -5.47 -11.50
N THR A 214 3.39 -5.76 -10.87
CA THR A 214 4.66 -5.11 -11.14
C THR A 214 5.24 -5.47 -12.51
N TYR A 215 5.26 -6.76 -12.84
CA TYR A 215 5.92 -7.26 -14.04
C TYR A 215 5.23 -6.88 -15.36
N SER A 216 3.93 -6.55 -15.34
CA SER A 216 3.17 -6.09 -16.53
C SER A 216 3.07 -4.57 -16.62
N ASN A 217 3.64 -3.85 -15.66
CA ASN A 217 3.53 -2.41 -15.54
C ASN A 217 4.90 -1.74 -15.36
N LEU A 218 5.62 -1.55 -16.48
CA LEU A 218 6.76 -0.65 -16.52
C LEU A 218 6.27 0.77 -16.21
N HIS A 219 6.81 1.41 -15.20
CA HIS A 219 6.30 2.69 -14.71
C HIS A 219 7.40 3.61 -14.21
N ARG A 220 7.01 4.86 -13.93
CA ARG A 220 7.87 5.86 -13.29
C ARG A 220 7.05 6.83 -12.44
N GLY A 221 7.69 7.38 -11.41
CA GLY A 221 7.16 8.54 -10.69
C GLY A 221 7.32 9.80 -11.55
N LEU A 222 6.24 10.54 -11.71
CA LEU A 222 6.24 11.81 -12.45
C LEU A 222 6.91 12.92 -11.64
N PRO A 223 7.51 13.94 -12.30
CA PRO A 223 8.27 15.00 -11.65
C PRO A 223 7.43 15.80 -10.65
N LEU A 224 8.03 16.07 -9.49
CA LEU A 224 7.58 17.12 -8.58
C LEU A 224 8.09 18.49 -9.06
N LYS A 225 7.25 19.50 -8.95
CA LYS A 225 7.60 20.91 -9.20
C LYS A 225 7.91 21.65 -7.89
N SER A 226 7.18 21.34 -6.83
CA SER A 226 7.37 21.92 -5.50
C SER A 226 6.80 21.05 -4.39
N GLY A 227 7.26 21.24 -3.16
CA GLY A 227 6.84 20.49 -1.97
C GLY A 227 7.52 19.12 -1.87
N ASP A 228 7.38 18.48 -0.71
CA ASP A 228 7.82 17.11 -0.48
C ASP A 228 6.63 16.17 -0.64
N ARG A 229 6.81 15.04 -1.33
CA ARG A 229 5.78 14.02 -1.53
C ARG A 229 6.10 12.80 -0.72
N TYR A 230 5.23 12.45 0.21
CA TYR A 230 5.34 11.25 1.03
C TYR A 230 4.41 10.17 0.52
N LEU A 231 5.00 8.99 0.26
CA LEU A 231 4.27 7.79 -0.14
C LEU A 231 4.52 6.66 0.85
N PHE A 232 3.47 5.92 1.12
CA PHE A 232 3.56 4.65 1.81
C PHE A 232 3.54 3.54 0.76
N VAL A 233 4.66 2.84 0.60
CA VAL A 233 4.90 1.91 -0.51
C VAL A 233 5.00 0.49 0.01
N PHE A 234 4.36 -0.42 -0.70
CA PHE A 234 4.36 -1.85 -0.44
C PHE A 234 4.79 -2.59 -1.70
N TRP A 235 5.91 -3.24 -1.66
CA TRP A 235 6.38 -4.19 -2.68
C TRP A 235 6.10 -5.60 -2.20
N LEU A 236 5.09 -6.23 -2.78
CA LEU A 236 4.46 -7.42 -2.23
C LEU A 236 4.77 -8.66 -3.07
N LYS A 237 5.17 -9.74 -2.39
CA LYS A 237 5.28 -11.09 -2.94
C LYS A 237 3.98 -11.83 -2.71
N SER A 238 3.51 -12.53 -3.70
CA SER A 238 2.24 -13.24 -3.67
C SER A 238 2.37 -14.64 -4.24
N GLN A 239 1.38 -15.47 -3.94
CA GLN A 239 1.17 -16.77 -4.58
C GLN A 239 -0.25 -16.86 -5.11
N PRO A 240 -0.55 -17.74 -6.10
CA PRO A 240 -1.92 -18.02 -6.49
C PRO A 240 -2.75 -18.40 -5.27
N THR A 241 -3.99 -17.91 -5.19
CA THR A 241 -4.94 -18.39 -4.17
C THR A 241 -5.29 -19.83 -4.48
N THR A 242 -4.73 -20.77 -3.70
CA THR A 242 -4.88 -22.21 -3.94
C THR A 242 -6.26 -22.70 -3.50
N THR A 243 -6.81 -23.66 -4.23
CA THR A 243 -7.94 -24.47 -3.80
C THR A 243 -7.42 -25.62 -2.95
N GLN A 244 -8.15 -26.03 -1.90
CA GLN A 244 -7.74 -27.18 -1.04
C GLN A 244 -7.59 -28.51 -1.80
N GLU A 245 -7.87 -28.56 -3.10
CA GLU A 245 -7.76 -29.75 -3.95
C GLU A 245 -6.36 -29.94 -4.56
N ASP A 246 -5.50 -28.91 -4.53
CA ASP A 246 -4.16 -29.00 -5.13
C ASP A 246 -3.10 -29.68 -4.25
N ASP A 247 -3.45 -30.04 -3.01
CA ASP A 247 -2.57 -30.71 -2.02
C ASP A 247 -2.81 -32.24 -1.92
N ARG A 248 -3.38 -32.90 -3.00
CA ARG A 248 -3.59 -34.35 -3.00
C ARG A 248 -2.78 -35.06 -4.07
#